data_43705838e181527d6ac759a6834943ab
#
_entry.id   43705838e181527d6ac759a6834943ab
#
_cell.length_a   1.000
_cell.length_b   1.000
_cell.length_c   1.000
_cell.angle_alpha   90.00
_cell.angle_beta   90.00
_cell.angle_gamma   90.00
#
_symmetry.space_group_name_H-M   'P 1'
#
loop_
_entity.id
_entity.type
_entity.pdbx_description
1 polymer ?
#
loop_
_entity_poly.entity_id
_entity_poly.type
_entity_poly.pdbx_seq_one_letter_code
_entity_poly.pdbx_strand_id
1 'polypeptide(L)'
;MSEQIEGRNAVLEAFRSGKCVDKLFVLDRCQDGPVRTIIREARKKDTIINFVQKERLDQLSETGAHQGVIAQVAAYEYSTVEDILNKAKEKGEAPFIFLLDDIEDPHNLGAIIRTANLAGAHGVIIPKRHAAGLTSTVAKTS
;
A
#
# COMPACT_ATOMS: atom_id res chain seq x y z
N MET A 1 3.01 2.38 11.02
CA MET A 1 2.54 1.01 11.25
C MET A 1 1.53 0.65 10.17
N SER A 2 1.64 -0.50 9.60
CA SER A 2 0.63 -1.00 8.66
C SER A 2 -0.52 -1.64 9.46
N GLU A 3 -1.75 -1.31 9.10
CA GLU A 3 -2.93 -1.98 9.63
C GLU A 3 -3.11 -3.32 8.91
N GLN A 4 -3.38 -4.39 9.64
CA GLN A 4 -3.68 -5.69 9.06
C GLN A 4 -5.18 -5.96 9.13
N ILE A 5 -5.75 -6.40 8.03
CA ILE A 5 -7.17 -6.75 7.91
C ILE A 5 -7.29 -8.22 7.49
N GLU A 6 -8.07 -8.99 8.21
CA GLU A 6 -8.23 -10.42 8.00
C GLU A 6 -9.69 -10.79 7.72
N GLY A 7 -9.86 -11.81 6.92
CA GLY A 7 -11.18 -12.32 6.55
C GLY A 7 -11.77 -11.71 5.30
N ARG A 8 -12.58 -12.50 4.60
CA ARG A 8 -13.08 -12.19 3.26
C ARG A 8 -13.90 -10.91 3.20
N ASN A 9 -14.84 -10.74 4.12
CA ASN A 9 -15.73 -9.58 4.14
C ASN A 9 -14.96 -8.30 4.49
N ALA A 10 -14.10 -8.36 5.51
CA ALA A 10 -13.31 -7.21 5.94
C ALA A 10 -12.32 -6.74 4.87
N VAL A 11 -11.65 -7.68 4.20
CA VAL A 11 -10.73 -7.38 3.09
C VAL A 11 -11.48 -6.79 1.89
N LEU A 12 -12.63 -7.36 1.53
CA LEU A 12 -13.44 -6.83 0.43
C LEU A 12 -13.93 -5.41 0.75
N GLU A 13 -14.38 -5.17 1.97
CA GLU A 13 -14.80 -3.84 2.41
C GLU A 13 -13.66 -2.84 2.40
N ALA A 14 -12.44 -3.24 2.77
CA ALA A 14 -11.26 -2.39 2.69
C ALA A 14 -11.01 -1.90 1.25
N PHE A 15 -11.15 -2.77 0.25
CA PHE A 15 -11.06 -2.36 -1.16
C PHE A 15 -12.20 -1.44 -1.58
N ARG A 16 -13.43 -1.70 -1.15
CA ARG A 16 -14.61 -0.89 -1.51
C ARG A 16 -14.61 0.48 -0.85
N SER A 17 -14.14 0.58 0.38
CA SER A 17 -14.04 1.84 1.13
C SER A 17 -12.88 2.74 0.68
N GLY A 18 -12.09 2.29 -0.28
CA GLY A 18 -10.97 3.06 -0.82
C GLY A 18 -9.71 3.05 0.04
N LYS A 19 -9.61 2.14 1.03
CA LYS A 19 -8.37 1.93 1.77
C LYS A 19 -7.23 1.52 0.83
N CYS A 20 -6.04 2.04 1.07
CA CYS A 20 -4.85 1.69 0.30
C CYS A 20 -4.29 0.36 0.78
N VAL A 21 -4.70 -0.72 0.14
CA VAL A 21 -4.14 -2.06 0.41
C VAL A 21 -2.81 -2.20 -0.31
N ASP A 22 -1.75 -2.32 0.47
CA ASP A 22 -0.38 -2.42 -0.03
C ASP A 22 -0.04 -3.82 -0.50
N LYS A 23 -0.37 -4.82 0.33
CA LYS A 23 -0.17 -6.24 0.02
C LYS A 23 -1.40 -7.05 0.37
N LEU A 24 -1.69 -8.04 -0.46
CA LEU A 24 -2.73 -9.03 -0.24
C LEU A 24 -2.10 -10.42 -0.21
N PHE A 25 -2.35 -11.16 0.84
CA PHE A 25 -1.98 -12.58 0.95
C PHE A 25 -3.21 -13.43 0.74
N VAL A 26 -3.16 -14.35 -0.18
CA VAL A 26 -4.27 -15.22 -0.55
C VAL A 26 -3.83 -16.67 -0.47
N LEU A 27 -4.69 -17.52 0.05
CA LEU A 27 -4.46 -18.96 0.08
C LEU A 27 -4.28 -19.49 -1.35
N ASP A 28 -3.16 -20.17 -1.60
CA ASP A 28 -2.88 -20.76 -2.91
C ASP A 28 -4.00 -21.73 -3.33
N ARG A 29 -4.34 -21.69 -4.61
CA ARG A 29 -5.41 -22.48 -5.23
C ARG A 29 -6.82 -22.26 -4.68
N CYS A 30 -7.04 -21.25 -3.85
CA CYS A 30 -8.38 -20.87 -3.42
C CYS A 30 -9.10 -20.17 -4.58
N GLN A 31 -10.20 -20.77 -5.04
CA GLN A 31 -10.98 -20.27 -6.18
C GLN A 31 -12.43 -19.94 -5.83
N ASP A 32 -12.72 -19.74 -4.57
CA ASP A 32 -14.06 -19.37 -4.11
C ASP A 32 -14.51 -18.02 -4.70
N GLY A 33 -15.79 -17.87 -4.92
CA GLY A 33 -16.37 -16.65 -5.50
C GLY A 33 -15.95 -15.35 -4.78
N PRO A 34 -16.03 -15.28 -3.44
CA PRO A 34 -15.59 -14.12 -2.68
C PRO A 34 -14.11 -13.81 -2.87
N VAL A 35 -13.25 -14.81 -2.87
CA VAL A 35 -11.79 -14.65 -3.06
C VAL A 35 -11.48 -14.17 -4.47
N ARG A 36 -12.17 -14.69 -5.49
CA ARG A 36 -12.03 -14.19 -6.87
C ARG A 36 -12.41 -12.71 -7.00
N THR A 37 -13.45 -12.29 -6.31
CA THR A 37 -13.85 -10.88 -6.28
C THR A 37 -12.77 -10.02 -5.64
N ILE A 38 -12.20 -10.44 -4.51
CA ILE A 38 -11.10 -9.76 -3.83
C ILE A 38 -9.88 -9.63 -4.75
N ILE A 39 -9.48 -10.72 -5.41
CA ILE A 39 -8.37 -10.73 -6.36
C ILE A 39 -8.62 -9.75 -7.52
N ARG A 40 -9.83 -9.71 -8.04
CA ARG A 40 -10.21 -8.79 -9.11
C ARG A 40 -10.09 -7.32 -8.66
N GLU A 41 -10.59 -6.98 -7.46
CA GLU A 41 -10.45 -5.63 -6.92
C GLU A 41 -8.99 -5.26 -6.65
N ALA A 42 -8.20 -6.20 -6.13
CA ALA A 42 -6.77 -6.02 -5.92
C ALA A 42 -6.02 -5.73 -7.24
N ARG A 43 -6.35 -6.45 -8.31
CA ARG A 43 -5.75 -6.22 -9.64
C ARG A 43 -6.12 -4.87 -10.22
N LYS A 44 -7.35 -4.40 -10.05
CA LYS A 44 -7.78 -3.07 -10.50
C LYS A 44 -6.99 -1.94 -9.82
N LYS A 45 -6.56 -2.16 -8.58
CA LYS A 45 -5.81 -1.18 -7.78
C LYS A 45 -4.29 -1.43 -7.79
N ASP A 46 -3.81 -2.33 -8.64
CA ASP A 46 -2.39 -2.72 -8.72
C ASP A 46 -1.81 -3.17 -7.36
N THR A 47 -2.63 -3.74 -6.50
CA THR A 47 -2.19 -4.30 -5.23
C THR A 47 -1.29 -5.53 -5.46
N ILE A 48 -0.22 -5.63 -4.71
CA ILE A 48 0.67 -6.80 -4.75
C ILE A 48 -0.05 -8.00 -4.15
N ILE A 49 -0.25 -9.06 -4.95
CA ILE A 49 -0.92 -10.29 -4.52
C ILE A 49 0.14 -11.38 -4.34
N ASN A 50 0.19 -11.95 -3.13
CA ASN A 50 1.03 -13.07 -2.78
C ASN A 50 0.16 -14.30 -2.53
N PHE A 51 0.30 -15.33 -3.38
CA PHE A 51 -0.33 -16.62 -3.15
C PHE A 51 0.55 -17.44 -2.21
N VAL A 52 0.01 -17.85 -1.08
CA VAL A 52 0.76 -18.50 0.00
C VAL A 52 0.04 -19.73 0.52
N GLN A 53 0.79 -20.62 1.16
CA GLN A 53 0.24 -21.80 1.82
C GLN A 53 -0.48 -21.40 3.12
N LYS A 54 -1.36 -22.29 3.60
CA LYS A 54 -2.14 -22.07 4.81
C LYS A 54 -1.29 -21.74 6.02
N GLU A 55 -0.19 -22.45 6.18
CA GLU A 55 0.75 -22.29 7.30
C GLU A 55 1.32 -20.88 7.36
N ARG A 56 1.53 -20.26 6.19
CA ARG A 56 2.01 -18.88 6.11
C ARG A 56 0.93 -17.89 6.53
N LEU A 57 -0.32 -18.12 6.15
CA LEU A 57 -1.44 -17.31 6.60
C LEU A 57 -1.65 -17.43 8.10
N ASP A 58 -1.58 -18.65 8.63
CA ASP A 58 -1.70 -18.90 10.08
C ASP A 58 -0.60 -18.17 10.88
N GLN A 59 0.63 -18.10 10.34
CA GLN A 59 1.74 -17.36 10.95
C GLN A 59 1.55 -15.83 10.90
N LEU A 60 0.96 -15.32 9.83
CA LEU A 60 0.72 -13.89 9.66
C LEU A 60 -0.52 -13.42 10.43
N SER A 61 -1.46 -14.32 10.67
CA SER A 61 -2.75 -14.00 11.28
C SER A 61 -2.60 -13.61 12.75
N GLU A 62 -3.19 -12.49 13.12
CA GLU A 62 -3.30 -12.03 14.50
C GLU A 62 -4.56 -12.57 15.19
N THR A 63 -5.61 -12.78 14.41
CA THR A 63 -6.95 -13.18 14.92
C THR A 63 -7.23 -14.67 14.82
N GLY A 64 -6.49 -15.39 13.98
CA GLY A 64 -6.78 -16.78 13.61
C GLY A 64 -7.98 -16.96 12.67
N ALA A 65 -8.64 -15.90 12.27
CA ALA A 65 -9.87 -15.93 11.46
C ALA A 65 -9.68 -15.37 10.05
N HIS A 66 -8.50 -15.59 9.44
CA HIS A 66 -8.14 -15.03 8.15
C HIS A 66 -8.99 -15.51 6.96
N GLN A 67 -9.66 -16.65 7.06
CA GLN A 67 -10.51 -17.20 5.98
C GLN A 67 -9.84 -17.33 4.61
N GLY A 68 -8.53 -17.51 4.60
CA GLY A 68 -7.71 -17.63 3.39
C GLY A 68 -7.26 -16.30 2.78
N VAL A 69 -7.51 -15.17 3.42
CA VAL A 69 -7.08 -13.85 2.94
C VAL A 69 -6.65 -12.93 4.09
N ILE A 70 -5.54 -12.23 3.87
CA ILE A 70 -5.02 -11.19 4.75
C ILE A 70 -4.58 -10.00 3.90
N ALA A 71 -5.02 -8.81 4.25
CA ALA A 71 -4.61 -7.57 3.61
C ALA A 71 -3.77 -6.73 4.56
N GLN A 72 -2.66 -6.21 4.07
CA GLN A 72 -1.87 -5.19 4.75
C GLN A 72 -2.19 -3.84 4.14
N VAL A 73 -2.72 -2.95 4.95
CA VAL A 73 -3.11 -1.59 4.56
C VAL A 73 -1.94 -0.66 4.83
N ALA A 74 -1.63 0.18 3.85
CA ALA A 74 -0.57 1.17 4.00
C ALA A 74 -0.89 2.17 5.11
N ALA A 75 0.12 2.56 5.86
CA ALA A 75 0.01 3.59 6.90
C ALA A 75 -0.21 4.99 6.33
N TYR A 76 -0.02 5.16 5.03
CA TYR A 76 -0.10 6.43 4.32
C TYR A 76 -1.09 6.37 3.17
N GLU A 77 -1.76 7.48 2.90
CA GLU A 77 -2.54 7.63 1.68
C GLU A 77 -1.59 7.86 0.50
N TYR A 78 -1.78 7.06 -0.55
CA TYR A 78 -1.06 7.25 -1.80
C TYR A 78 -1.83 8.21 -2.71
N SER A 79 -1.08 9.03 -3.43
CA SER A 79 -1.61 9.94 -4.44
C SER A 79 -0.79 9.83 -5.74
N THR A 80 -1.20 10.51 -6.77
CA THR A 80 -0.47 10.52 -8.03
C THR A 80 0.65 11.55 -8.03
N VAL A 81 1.62 11.41 -8.94
CA VAL A 81 2.67 12.43 -9.16
C VAL A 81 2.02 13.77 -9.56
N GLU A 82 0.96 13.72 -10.36
CA GLU A 82 0.20 14.91 -10.76
C GLU A 82 -0.40 15.66 -9.57
N ASP A 83 -0.93 14.92 -8.57
CA ASP A 83 -1.46 15.53 -7.34
C ASP A 83 -0.39 16.31 -6.59
N ILE A 84 0.84 15.78 -6.52
CA ILE A 84 1.97 16.47 -5.89
C ILE A 84 2.35 17.73 -6.64
N LEU A 85 2.45 17.65 -7.97
CA LEU A 85 2.79 18.80 -8.82
C LEU A 85 1.71 19.88 -8.75
N ASN A 86 0.44 19.49 -8.73
CA ASN A 86 -0.68 20.42 -8.56
C ASN A 86 -0.64 21.10 -7.19
N LYS A 87 -0.31 20.38 -6.13
CA LYS A 87 -0.15 20.95 -4.78
C LYS A 87 0.93 22.04 -4.74
N ALA A 88 2.08 21.81 -5.38
CA ALA A 88 3.13 22.80 -5.50
C ALA A 88 2.66 24.01 -6.30
N LYS A 89 1.95 23.79 -7.41
CA LYS A 89 1.40 24.85 -8.25
C LYS A 89 0.37 25.70 -7.51
N GLU A 90 -0.55 25.10 -6.77
CA GLU A 90 -1.53 25.80 -5.94
C GLU A 90 -0.89 26.70 -4.89
N LYS A 91 0.24 26.28 -4.32
CA LYS A 91 1.02 27.10 -3.38
C LYS A 91 1.90 28.15 -4.07
N GLY A 92 2.01 28.14 -5.39
CA GLY A 92 2.92 29.03 -6.13
C GLY A 92 4.39 28.74 -5.89
N GLU A 93 4.72 27.51 -5.54
CA GLU A 93 6.08 27.06 -5.21
C GLU A 93 6.64 26.14 -6.30
N ALA A 94 7.96 26.12 -6.44
CA ALA A 94 8.62 25.11 -7.26
C ALA A 94 8.44 23.73 -6.63
N PRO A 95 8.19 22.65 -7.42
CA PRO A 95 8.05 21.32 -6.86
C PRO A 95 9.31 20.87 -6.13
N PHE A 96 9.13 20.46 -4.86
CA PHE A 96 10.18 19.88 -4.03
C PHE A 96 9.75 18.47 -3.63
N ILE A 97 10.40 17.46 -4.18
CA ILE A 97 10.00 16.07 -4.10
C ILE A 97 11.19 15.21 -3.71
N PHE A 98 10.98 14.33 -2.73
CA PHE A 98 11.92 13.27 -2.39
C PHE A 98 11.62 12.04 -3.23
N LEU A 99 12.63 11.55 -3.93
CA LEU A 99 12.58 10.29 -4.67
C LEU A 99 13.43 9.27 -3.91
N LEU A 100 12.79 8.25 -3.36
CA LEU A 100 13.45 7.22 -2.56
C LEU A 100 13.66 5.97 -3.39
N ASP A 101 14.82 5.36 -3.22
CA ASP A 101 15.15 4.07 -3.83
C ASP A 101 15.65 3.12 -2.75
N ASP A 102 15.26 1.84 -2.88
CA ASP A 102 15.75 0.73 -2.03
C ASP A 102 15.57 0.94 -0.52
N ILE A 103 14.45 1.55 -0.11
CA ILE A 103 14.10 1.70 1.32
C ILE A 103 13.27 0.49 1.77
N GLU A 104 13.90 -0.41 2.51
CA GLU A 104 13.27 -1.63 3.01
C GLU A 104 12.67 -1.49 4.40
N ASP A 105 13.32 -0.71 5.26
CA ASP A 105 12.89 -0.55 6.66
C ASP A 105 11.78 0.49 6.79
N PRO A 106 10.59 0.11 7.33
CA PRO A 106 9.48 1.04 7.58
C PRO A 106 9.83 2.18 8.52
N HIS A 107 10.75 1.98 9.47
CA HIS A 107 11.20 3.04 10.39
C HIS A 107 12.00 4.12 9.65
N ASN A 108 12.88 3.71 8.74
CA ASN A 108 13.63 4.65 7.90
C ASN A 108 12.69 5.43 6.99
N LEU A 109 11.72 4.76 6.36
CA LEU A 109 10.72 5.43 5.54
C LEU A 109 9.93 6.46 6.35
N GLY A 110 9.47 6.12 7.55
CA GLY A 110 8.76 7.03 8.44
C GLY A 110 9.60 8.25 8.83
N ALA A 111 10.88 8.05 9.14
CA ALA A 111 11.82 9.14 9.46
C ALA A 111 12.03 10.08 8.27
N ILE A 112 12.19 9.56 7.07
CA ILE A 112 12.37 10.34 5.85
C ILE A 112 11.09 11.14 5.54
N ILE A 113 9.91 10.56 5.66
CA ILE A 113 8.64 11.26 5.45
C ILE A 113 8.46 12.41 6.44
N ARG A 114 8.78 12.21 7.71
CA ARG A 114 8.74 13.29 8.72
C ARG A 114 9.70 14.42 8.37
N THR A 115 10.91 14.09 7.98
CA THR A 115 11.93 15.08 7.57
C THR A 115 11.47 15.83 6.32
N ALA A 116 10.94 15.14 5.32
CA ALA A 116 10.42 15.73 4.10
C ALA A 116 9.27 16.71 4.40
N ASN A 117 8.36 16.35 5.32
CA ASN A 117 7.28 17.21 5.74
C ASN A 117 7.80 18.49 6.43
N LEU A 118 8.74 18.35 7.35
CA LEU A 118 9.37 19.50 8.05
C LEU A 118 10.15 20.40 7.10
N ALA A 119 10.78 19.85 6.07
CA ALA A 119 11.50 20.59 5.05
C ALA A 119 10.60 21.30 4.02
N GLY A 120 9.29 21.09 4.09
CA GLY A 120 8.33 21.70 3.16
C GLY A 120 8.21 20.98 1.83
N ALA A 121 8.58 19.71 1.75
CA ALA A 121 8.43 18.92 0.52
C ALA A 121 6.94 18.74 0.16
N HIS A 122 6.66 18.72 -1.15
CA HIS A 122 5.31 18.53 -1.66
C HIS A 122 4.91 17.06 -1.72
N GLY A 123 5.87 16.15 -1.76
CA GLY A 123 5.64 14.72 -1.77
C GLY A 123 6.89 13.88 -1.67
N VAL A 124 6.66 12.59 -1.43
CA VAL A 124 7.69 11.55 -1.40
C VAL A 124 7.27 10.45 -2.37
N ILE A 125 8.15 10.12 -3.29
CA ILE A 125 7.93 9.04 -4.27
C ILE A 125 8.74 7.83 -3.84
N ILE A 126 8.08 6.69 -3.73
CA ILE A 126 8.70 5.41 -3.38
C ILE A 126 8.43 4.37 -4.45
N PRO A 127 9.34 3.41 -4.68
CA PRO A 127 9.10 2.30 -5.58
C PRO A 127 7.98 1.40 -5.05
N LYS A 128 7.14 0.90 -5.93
CA LYS A 128 6.08 -0.04 -5.56
C LYS A 128 6.63 -1.46 -5.31
N ARG A 129 7.74 -1.82 -5.95
CA ARG A 129 8.43 -3.12 -5.84
C ARG A 129 9.94 -2.94 -5.93
N HIS A 130 10.69 -3.79 -5.22
CA HIS A 130 12.15 -3.78 -5.25
C HIS A 130 12.79 -4.03 -6.63
N ALA A 131 12.14 -4.72 -7.53
CA ALA A 131 12.74 -5.23 -8.77
C ALA A 131 12.22 -4.58 -10.05
N ALA A 132 11.23 -3.74 -9.99
CA ALA A 132 10.67 -3.12 -11.19
C ALA A 132 10.78 -1.62 -11.04
N GLY A 133 11.60 -1.00 -11.83
CA GLY A 133 11.82 0.45 -11.88
C GLY A 133 10.63 1.31 -11.41
N LEU A 134 10.85 2.55 -11.18
CA LEU A 134 9.91 3.55 -10.64
C LEU A 134 8.46 3.40 -11.13
N THR A 135 7.69 2.51 -10.53
CA THR A 135 6.25 2.60 -10.56
C THR A 135 5.82 3.40 -9.34
N SER A 136 5.52 4.64 -9.61
CA SER A 136 5.24 5.67 -8.64
C SER A 136 4.06 5.33 -7.74
N THR A 137 4.35 4.85 -6.55
CA THR A 137 3.41 5.00 -5.45
C THR A 137 3.84 6.24 -4.69
N VAL A 138 3.00 7.23 -4.66
CA VAL A 138 3.33 8.53 -4.11
C VAL A 138 2.68 8.68 -2.76
N ALA A 139 3.49 8.85 -1.71
CA ALA A 139 3.00 9.21 -0.40
C ALA A 139 2.78 10.72 -0.30
N LYS A 140 1.58 11.12 0.10
CA LYS A 140 1.23 12.52 0.30
C LYS A 140 1.85 12.99 1.62
N THR A 141 2.73 13.96 1.57
CA THR A 141 3.13 14.71 2.75
C THR A 141 2.09 15.80 3.00
N SER A 142 1.51 15.78 4.10
CA SER A 142 0.53 16.78 4.52
C SER A 142 1.16 18.15 4.73
#